data_4981d1f6eeefb4f9476b8f7143cf94c6
#
_entry.id   4981d1f6eeefb4f9476b8f7143cf94c6
#
_cell.length_a   1.000
_cell.length_b   1.000
_cell.length_c   1.000
_cell.angle_alpha   90.00
_cell.angle_beta   90.00
_cell.angle_gamma   90.00
#
_symmetry.space_group_name_H-M   'P 1'
#
loop_
_entity.id
_entity.type
_entity.pdbx_description
1 polymer ?
#
loop_
_entity_poly.entity_id
_entity_poly.type
_entity_poly.pdbx_seq_one_letter_code
_entity_poly.pdbx_strand_id
1 'polypeptide(L)'
;MIAKFFHAWERRLASVTKDRVVRPFEWGLDWIEANGHSREAPPESVLLDWASHALSDSQKFFDTPDTSDYTFTPQTGGATGALSFPSPMHTPHPENNTVHALYFRSAQSAKRPSSIGDRRPSIGDRPASRTRSAKRAVVVLPQWNADPSGHVGLCHLLNRFGLSALRLTLPYHDARRPPELNRADYIVSSNVGRTMQVCRQAVMDTRRAVAWLHKQGYDRIGILGTSLGSCLSLLTAAHEPLIRAQALNHISPYFADVVWRGLSTQHVRTGLDGHIDLDTLRTMWLPISPQMYLDRVKDKKTLLVYAMYDLTFPVDLSQNLIREFQQRRIPHEVVILPCGHYSTGVAPFKYLDGFVLARFLDRNL
;
A
#
# COMPACT_ATOMS: atom_id res chain seq x y z
N MET A 1 12.16 31.01 6.34
CA MET A 1 10.78 31.60 6.34
C MET A 1 9.79 30.59 5.72
N ILE A 2 10.02 30.09 4.52
CA ILE A 2 9.12 29.15 3.79
C ILE A 2 8.84 27.86 4.58
N ALA A 3 9.87 27.18 5.13
CA ALA A 3 9.69 25.98 5.91
C ALA A 3 8.78 26.19 7.14
N LYS A 4 8.95 27.32 7.87
CA LYS A 4 8.08 27.65 9.00
C LYS A 4 6.61 27.80 8.58
N PHE A 5 6.35 28.40 7.42
CA PHE A 5 5.02 28.53 6.85
C PHE A 5 4.39 27.14 6.56
N PHE A 6 5.09 26.29 5.81
CA PHE A 6 4.60 24.95 5.50
C PHE A 6 4.40 24.11 6.77
N HIS A 7 5.34 24.13 7.72
CA HIS A 7 5.18 23.40 8.97
C HIS A 7 3.99 23.89 9.82
N ALA A 8 3.70 25.20 9.84
CA ALA A 8 2.50 25.72 10.50
C ALA A 8 1.23 25.27 9.77
N TRP A 9 1.24 25.27 8.44
CA TRP A 9 0.13 24.80 7.63
C TRP A 9 -0.11 23.29 7.83
N GLU A 10 0.93 22.46 7.80
CA GLU A 10 0.84 21.02 8.08
C GLU A 10 0.20 20.74 9.45
N ARG A 11 0.65 21.44 10.52
CA ARG A 11 0.06 21.30 11.85
C ARG A 11 -1.42 21.71 11.86
N ARG A 12 -1.78 22.78 11.16
CA ARG A 12 -3.17 23.23 11.03
C ARG A 12 -4.02 22.17 10.30
N LEU A 13 -3.54 21.62 9.18
CA LEU A 13 -4.24 20.57 8.47
C LEU A 13 -4.38 19.31 9.33
N ALA A 14 -3.33 18.92 10.04
CA ALA A 14 -3.35 17.79 10.95
C ALA A 14 -4.36 17.98 12.10
N SER A 15 -4.54 19.20 12.60
CA SER A 15 -5.44 19.51 13.73
C SER A 15 -6.93 19.46 13.38
N VAL A 16 -7.29 19.37 12.10
CA VAL A 16 -8.69 19.17 11.67
C VAL A 16 -9.20 17.78 12.11
N THR A 17 -8.32 16.80 12.19
CA THR A 17 -8.66 15.45 12.67
C THR A 17 -8.75 15.47 14.20
N LYS A 18 -9.96 15.38 14.77
CA LYS A 18 -10.21 15.47 16.21
C LYS A 18 -10.54 14.14 16.89
N ASP A 19 -10.73 13.09 16.14
CA ASP A 19 -11.14 11.75 16.57
C ASP A 19 -9.96 10.79 16.83
N ARG A 20 -8.76 11.34 17.05
CA ARG A 20 -7.58 10.57 17.41
C ARG A 20 -7.68 10.14 18.87
N VAL A 21 -7.68 8.83 19.10
CA VAL A 21 -7.75 8.22 20.42
C VAL A 21 -6.40 7.64 20.80
N VAL A 22 -5.87 8.01 21.96
CA VAL A 22 -4.73 7.32 22.57
C VAL A 22 -5.23 5.98 23.10
N ARG A 23 -4.77 4.89 22.51
CA ARG A 23 -5.12 3.54 22.95
C ARG A 23 -4.07 3.03 23.93
N PRO A 24 -4.46 2.18 24.89
CA PRO A 24 -3.52 1.58 25.83
C PRO A 24 -2.46 0.76 25.10
N PHE A 25 -1.30 0.62 25.72
CA PHE A 25 -0.26 -0.31 25.24
C PHE A 25 -0.70 -1.75 25.40
N GLU A 26 -0.43 -2.55 24.39
CA GLU A 26 -0.64 -4.00 24.39
C GLU A 26 0.48 -4.67 23.60
N TRP A 27 1.02 -5.76 24.12
CA TRP A 27 1.96 -6.59 23.36
C TRP A 27 1.29 -7.28 22.16
N GLY A 28 0.01 -7.63 22.28
CA GLY A 28 -0.75 -8.24 21.19
C GLY A 28 -0.34 -9.68 20.89
N LEU A 29 0.00 -10.46 21.93
CA LEU A 29 0.40 -11.86 21.77
C LEU A 29 -0.74 -12.75 21.24
N ASP A 30 -1.98 -12.36 21.48
CA ASP A 30 -3.19 -12.97 20.94
C ASP A 30 -3.32 -12.86 19.41
N TRP A 31 -2.55 -11.94 18.80
CA TRP A 31 -2.50 -11.72 17.36
C TRP A 31 -1.40 -12.53 16.66
N ILE A 32 -0.46 -13.09 17.41
CA ILE A 32 0.63 -13.88 16.86
C ILE A 32 0.51 -15.34 17.36
N GLU A 33 0.81 -16.29 16.50
CA GLU A 33 0.93 -17.68 16.92
C GLU A 33 2.16 -17.84 17.81
N ALA A 34 1.97 -18.23 19.06
CA ALA A 34 3.05 -18.50 19.98
C ALA A 34 3.69 -19.86 19.64
N ASN A 35 4.54 -19.90 18.62
CA ASN A 35 5.26 -21.10 18.19
C ASN A 35 6.21 -21.58 19.29
N GLY A 36 5.74 -22.50 20.16
CA GLY A 36 6.59 -23.23 21.09
C GLY A 36 7.10 -22.45 22.31
N HIS A 37 6.66 -21.21 22.52
CA HIS A 37 7.01 -20.45 23.72
C HIS A 37 6.21 -20.93 24.92
N SER A 38 6.89 -21.08 26.07
CA SER A 38 6.18 -21.32 27.33
C SER A 38 5.31 -20.11 27.66
N ARG A 39 4.20 -20.32 28.39
CA ARG A 39 3.34 -19.22 28.87
C ARG A 39 4.07 -18.28 29.85
N GLU A 40 5.27 -18.64 30.28
CA GLU A 40 6.11 -17.89 31.23
C GLU A 40 7.14 -16.99 30.55
N ALA A 41 7.30 -17.07 29.22
CA ALA A 41 8.26 -16.22 28.51
C ALA A 41 7.82 -14.75 28.51
N PRO A 42 8.75 -13.79 28.71
CA PRO A 42 8.43 -12.37 28.64
C PRO A 42 7.83 -12.01 27.29
N PRO A 43 6.72 -11.23 27.23
CA PRO A 43 6.04 -10.87 25.98
C PRO A 43 6.98 -10.24 24.94
N GLU A 44 7.94 -9.47 25.39
CA GLU A 44 8.95 -8.83 24.53
C GLU A 44 9.79 -9.87 23.80
N SER A 45 10.30 -10.89 24.49
CA SER A 45 11.12 -11.95 23.86
C SER A 45 10.30 -12.76 22.87
N VAL A 46 9.03 -13.06 23.17
CA VAL A 46 8.12 -13.75 22.26
C VAL A 46 7.95 -13.00 20.95
N LEU A 47 7.75 -11.67 21.01
CA LEU A 47 7.59 -10.83 19.82
C LEU A 47 8.89 -10.70 19.03
N LEU A 48 10.04 -10.57 19.68
CA LEU A 48 11.34 -10.51 19.01
C LEU A 48 11.64 -11.82 18.26
N ASP A 49 11.42 -12.96 18.91
CA ASP A 49 11.60 -14.27 18.29
C ASP A 49 10.63 -14.48 17.13
N TRP A 50 9.36 -14.10 17.32
CA TRP A 50 8.38 -14.18 16.24
C TRP A 50 8.76 -13.31 15.04
N ALA A 51 9.23 -12.07 15.27
CA ALA A 51 9.70 -11.18 14.22
C ALA A 51 10.91 -11.77 13.48
N SER A 52 11.84 -12.37 14.21
CA SER A 52 13.01 -13.07 13.64
C SER A 52 12.58 -14.25 12.74
N HIS A 53 11.62 -15.07 13.18
CA HIS A 53 11.06 -16.15 12.37
C HIS A 53 10.35 -15.64 11.11
N ALA A 54 9.55 -14.56 11.23
CA ALA A 54 8.87 -13.95 10.10
C ALA A 54 9.86 -13.44 9.04
N LEU A 55 11.01 -12.91 9.47
CA LEU A 55 12.07 -12.46 8.57
C LEU A 55 12.84 -13.61 7.92
N SER A 56 13.08 -14.71 8.64
CA SER A 56 13.85 -15.85 8.13
C SER A 56 13.19 -16.48 6.90
N ASP A 57 11.86 -16.50 6.82
CA ASP A 57 11.09 -16.93 5.65
C ASP A 57 9.94 -15.95 5.35
N SER A 58 10.32 -14.76 4.94
CA SER A 58 9.32 -13.73 4.63
C SER A 58 8.45 -14.05 3.40
N GLN A 59 8.89 -14.94 2.52
CA GLN A 59 8.05 -15.41 1.41
C GLN A 59 6.86 -16.20 1.94
N LYS A 60 7.09 -17.12 2.88
CA LYS A 60 6.04 -17.86 3.59
C LYS A 60 5.20 -16.93 4.48
N PHE A 61 5.83 -15.97 5.14
CA PHE A 61 5.14 -15.00 5.99
C PHE A 61 4.07 -14.20 5.24
N PHE A 62 4.33 -13.82 3.99
CA PHE A 62 3.38 -13.12 3.12
C PHE A 62 2.71 -14.03 2.09
N ASP A 63 2.79 -15.36 2.24
CA ASP A 63 2.14 -16.27 1.30
C ASP A 63 0.61 -16.17 1.35
N THR A 64 -0.03 -16.42 0.22
CA THR A 64 -1.46 -16.25 0.07
C THR A 64 -2.03 -17.29 -0.88
N PRO A 65 -3.24 -17.82 -0.59
CA PRO A 65 -3.91 -18.72 -1.50
C PRO A 65 -4.33 -18.03 -2.79
N ASP A 66 -4.58 -18.81 -3.83
CA ASP A 66 -5.12 -18.36 -5.09
C ASP A 66 -6.44 -17.61 -4.92
N THR A 67 -6.64 -16.55 -5.72
CA THR A 67 -7.89 -15.80 -5.74
C THR A 67 -8.88 -16.45 -6.71
N SER A 68 -9.65 -17.43 -6.25
CA SER A 68 -10.71 -18.10 -7.02
C SER A 68 -12.11 -17.82 -6.46
N ASP A 69 -12.20 -17.45 -5.21
CA ASP A 69 -13.38 -17.23 -4.39
C ASP A 69 -13.72 -15.74 -4.28
N TYR A 70 -14.04 -15.11 -5.41
CA TYR A 70 -14.35 -13.68 -5.44
C TYR A 70 -15.75 -13.40 -6.00
N THR A 71 -16.31 -12.26 -5.62
CA THR A 71 -17.51 -11.68 -6.21
C THR A 71 -17.16 -10.39 -6.95
N PHE A 72 -17.62 -10.26 -8.17
CA PHE A 72 -17.49 -9.02 -8.95
C PHE A 72 -18.87 -8.51 -9.36
N THR A 73 -19.20 -7.30 -8.91
CA THR A 73 -20.48 -6.64 -9.21
C THR A 73 -20.21 -5.45 -10.14
N PRO A 74 -20.71 -5.46 -11.39
CA PRO A 74 -20.63 -4.30 -12.26
C PRO A 74 -21.33 -3.09 -11.65
N GLN A 75 -20.77 -1.90 -11.84
CA GLN A 75 -21.32 -0.63 -11.38
C GLN A 75 -21.48 0.36 -12.53
N THR A 76 -22.46 1.24 -12.43
CA THR A 76 -22.68 2.37 -13.34
C THR A 76 -22.31 3.66 -12.63
N GLY A 77 -21.47 4.48 -13.28
CA GLY A 77 -20.93 5.73 -12.73
C GLY A 77 -19.70 5.51 -11.85
N GLY A 78 -18.73 6.38 -11.94
CA GLY A 78 -17.49 6.34 -11.17
C GLY A 78 -16.62 5.11 -11.45
N ALA A 79 -16.71 4.09 -10.60
CA ALA A 79 -16.05 2.80 -10.81
C ALA A 79 -16.78 1.94 -11.84
N THR A 80 -16.04 1.05 -12.53
CA THR A 80 -16.61 0.08 -13.47
C THR A 80 -17.21 -1.14 -12.76
N GLY A 81 -16.77 -1.43 -11.54
CA GLY A 81 -17.29 -2.50 -10.72
C GLY A 81 -16.69 -2.52 -9.32
N ALA A 82 -17.33 -3.28 -8.44
CA ALA A 82 -16.84 -3.61 -7.11
C ALA A 82 -16.40 -5.07 -7.08
N LEU A 83 -15.20 -5.29 -6.53
CA LEU A 83 -14.64 -6.62 -6.28
C LEU A 83 -14.64 -6.87 -4.78
N SER A 84 -15.03 -8.08 -4.38
CA SER A 84 -14.81 -8.56 -3.01
C SER A 84 -14.33 -10.01 -3.00
N PHE A 85 -13.53 -10.35 -2.00
CA PHE A 85 -13.03 -11.70 -1.76
C PHE A 85 -12.65 -11.87 -0.28
N PRO A 86 -12.63 -13.11 0.26
CA PRO A 86 -12.18 -13.34 1.62
C PRO A 86 -10.72 -12.94 1.82
N SER A 87 -10.40 -12.29 2.94
CA SER A 87 -9.02 -12.12 3.36
C SER A 87 -8.40 -13.48 3.72
N PRO A 88 -7.13 -13.75 3.39
CA PRO A 88 -6.47 -14.99 3.80
C PRO A 88 -6.19 -15.04 5.31
N MET A 89 -6.37 -13.93 6.00
CA MET A 89 -6.25 -13.86 7.45
C MET A 89 -7.62 -13.63 8.10
N HIS A 90 -7.94 -14.48 9.09
CA HIS A 90 -9.11 -14.29 9.93
C HIS A 90 -8.75 -13.46 11.17
N THR A 91 -9.49 -12.40 11.38
CA THR A 91 -9.40 -11.55 12.56
C THR A 91 -10.65 -11.70 13.42
N PRO A 92 -10.62 -11.29 14.71
CA PRO A 92 -11.81 -11.31 15.56
C PRO A 92 -12.97 -10.43 15.05
N HIS A 93 -12.74 -9.61 14.04
CA HIS A 93 -13.70 -8.65 13.49
C HIS A 93 -14.17 -9.14 12.10
N PRO A 94 -15.40 -9.70 11.99
CA PRO A 94 -15.91 -10.29 10.74
C PRO A 94 -15.88 -9.32 9.56
N GLU A 95 -16.14 -8.03 9.79
CA GLU A 95 -16.13 -6.98 8.77
C GLU A 95 -14.77 -6.87 8.09
N ASN A 96 -13.69 -7.06 8.87
CA ASN A 96 -12.33 -6.98 8.35
C ASN A 96 -11.91 -8.20 7.51
N ASN A 97 -12.65 -9.31 7.61
CA ASN A 97 -12.29 -10.58 6.95
C ASN A 97 -12.73 -10.65 5.48
N THR A 98 -13.43 -9.62 4.97
CA THR A 98 -13.74 -9.47 3.55
C THR A 98 -12.99 -8.28 2.96
N VAL A 99 -12.23 -8.53 1.90
CA VAL A 99 -11.56 -7.49 1.14
C VAL A 99 -12.52 -6.87 0.15
N HIS A 100 -12.53 -5.54 0.07
CA HIS A 100 -13.29 -4.77 -0.90
C HIS A 100 -12.37 -3.96 -1.79
N ALA A 101 -12.69 -3.84 -3.06
CA ALA A 101 -11.96 -3.01 -4.00
C ALA A 101 -12.89 -2.38 -5.06
N LEU A 102 -12.54 -1.18 -5.49
CA LEU A 102 -13.19 -0.50 -6.61
C LEU A 102 -12.33 -0.66 -7.87
N TYR A 103 -12.94 -1.17 -8.92
CA TYR A 103 -12.28 -1.39 -10.19
C TYR A 103 -12.66 -0.32 -11.21
N PHE A 104 -11.66 0.28 -11.86
CA PHE A 104 -11.77 1.33 -12.86
C PHE A 104 -11.13 0.83 -14.16
N ARG A 105 -11.94 0.41 -15.12
CA ARG A 105 -11.46 -0.12 -16.40
C ARG A 105 -11.13 1.01 -17.35
N SER A 106 -9.92 1.02 -17.92
CA SER A 106 -9.59 1.97 -18.99
C SER A 106 -10.25 1.58 -20.32
N ALA A 107 -10.58 2.58 -21.13
CA ALA A 107 -11.18 2.36 -22.46
C ALA A 107 -10.24 1.56 -23.41
N GLN A 108 -8.92 1.70 -23.25
CA GLN A 108 -7.94 0.94 -24.03
C GLN A 108 -7.97 -0.56 -23.69
N SER A 109 -8.22 -0.90 -22.44
CA SER A 109 -8.39 -2.30 -22.01
C SER A 109 -9.75 -2.88 -22.43
N ALA A 110 -10.71 -2.04 -22.83
CA ALA A 110 -12.05 -2.46 -23.23
C ALA A 110 -12.14 -2.86 -24.72
N LYS A 111 -11.19 -2.46 -25.55
CA LYS A 111 -11.19 -2.84 -26.98
C LYS A 111 -10.93 -4.34 -27.11
N ARG A 112 -12.03 -5.14 -27.13
CA ARG A 112 -12.00 -6.52 -27.62
C ARG A 112 -11.54 -6.50 -29.09
N PRO A 113 -10.78 -7.52 -29.55
CA PRO A 113 -10.72 -7.78 -31.00
C PRO A 113 -12.17 -7.96 -31.46
N SER A 114 -12.61 -7.14 -32.41
CA SER A 114 -13.90 -7.34 -33.08
C SER A 114 -14.00 -8.79 -33.50
N SER A 115 -15.16 -9.41 -33.21
CA SER A 115 -15.55 -10.72 -33.70
C SER A 115 -15.06 -10.92 -35.14
N ILE A 116 -14.49 -12.09 -35.39
CA ILE A 116 -14.17 -12.59 -36.72
C ILE A 116 -15.47 -12.57 -37.53
N GLY A 117 -15.66 -11.52 -38.35
CA GLY A 117 -16.61 -11.58 -39.43
C GLY A 117 -16.06 -12.59 -40.43
N ASP A 118 -16.89 -13.51 -40.86
CA ASP A 118 -16.62 -14.50 -41.91
C ASP A 118 -16.06 -13.84 -43.19
N ARG A 119 -14.75 -13.64 -43.23
CA ARG A 119 -14.01 -13.43 -44.50
C ARG A 119 -13.13 -14.64 -44.70
N ARG A 120 -13.47 -15.44 -45.72
CA ARG A 120 -12.58 -16.50 -46.21
C ARG A 120 -11.21 -15.89 -46.53
N PRO A 121 -10.11 -16.50 -46.04
CA PRO A 121 -8.77 -16.02 -46.33
C PRO A 121 -8.48 -16.11 -47.84
N SER A 122 -8.10 -15.02 -48.46
CA SER A 122 -7.52 -15.01 -49.81
C SER A 122 -6.10 -15.59 -49.73
N ILE A 123 -5.76 -16.47 -50.65
CA ILE A 123 -4.45 -17.10 -50.79
C ILE A 123 -3.42 -15.99 -51.09
N GLY A 124 -2.62 -15.61 -50.10
CA GLY A 124 -1.54 -14.60 -50.26
C GLY A 124 -1.26 -13.71 -49.03
N ASP A 125 -2.15 -13.64 -48.05
CA ASP A 125 -1.91 -12.80 -46.86
C ASP A 125 -0.94 -13.51 -45.91
N ARG A 126 0.30 -12.98 -45.81
CA ARG A 126 1.18 -13.27 -44.64
C ARG A 126 0.43 -12.94 -43.37
N PRO A 127 0.41 -13.83 -42.36
CA PRO A 127 -0.21 -13.50 -41.08
C PRO A 127 0.55 -12.31 -40.46
N ALA A 128 -0.03 -11.11 -40.54
CA ALA A 128 0.44 -10.00 -39.74
C ALA A 128 0.32 -10.45 -38.29
N SER A 129 1.45 -10.63 -37.61
CA SER A 129 1.49 -10.90 -36.17
C SER A 129 0.84 -9.71 -35.48
N ARG A 130 -0.46 -9.78 -35.22
CA ARG A 130 -1.18 -8.81 -34.37
C ARG A 130 -0.62 -8.95 -32.97
N THR A 131 0.43 -8.21 -32.66
CA THR A 131 0.89 -8.06 -31.28
C THR A 131 -0.27 -7.55 -30.46
N ARG A 132 -0.83 -8.43 -29.63
CA ARG A 132 -1.90 -8.11 -28.70
C ARG A 132 -1.39 -6.99 -27.79
N SER A 133 -1.97 -5.80 -27.88
CA SER A 133 -1.60 -4.69 -26.99
C SER A 133 -1.69 -5.17 -25.55
N ALA A 134 -0.58 -5.04 -24.82
CA ALA A 134 -0.49 -5.46 -23.42
C ALA A 134 -1.55 -4.75 -22.57
N LYS A 135 -2.30 -5.51 -21.77
CA LYS A 135 -3.25 -4.94 -20.83
C LYS A 135 -2.52 -4.47 -19.58
N ARG A 136 -2.70 -3.20 -19.22
CA ARG A 136 -2.00 -2.53 -18.14
C ARG A 136 -2.96 -2.20 -17.00
N ALA A 137 -2.57 -2.51 -15.76
CA ALA A 137 -3.35 -2.18 -14.56
C ALA A 137 -2.46 -1.74 -13.40
N VAL A 138 -3.03 -0.97 -12.48
CA VAL A 138 -2.37 -0.49 -11.26
C VAL A 138 -3.24 -0.83 -10.05
N VAL A 139 -2.68 -1.51 -9.06
CA VAL A 139 -3.28 -1.61 -7.73
C VAL A 139 -2.97 -0.33 -6.96
N VAL A 140 -4.00 0.29 -6.37
CA VAL A 140 -3.89 1.56 -5.67
C VAL A 140 -4.19 1.35 -4.18
N LEU A 141 -3.20 1.59 -3.34
CA LEU A 141 -3.30 1.51 -1.88
C LEU A 141 -3.35 2.93 -1.28
N PRO A 142 -4.49 3.33 -0.69
CA PRO A 142 -4.64 4.66 -0.12
C PRO A 142 -3.81 4.85 1.16
N GLN A 143 -3.78 6.09 1.65
CA GLN A 143 -3.20 6.44 2.94
C GLN A 143 -4.07 5.92 4.10
N TRP A 144 -3.48 5.91 5.30
CA TRP A 144 -4.20 5.63 6.54
C TRP A 144 -5.38 6.58 6.75
N ASN A 145 -6.53 6.00 7.11
CA ASN A 145 -7.80 6.74 7.27
C ASN A 145 -8.27 7.48 6.00
N ALA A 146 -7.93 6.96 4.82
CA ALA A 146 -8.57 7.42 3.60
C ALA A 146 -10.08 7.18 3.68
N ASP A 147 -10.87 8.16 3.24
CA ASP A 147 -12.31 7.99 3.06
C ASP A 147 -12.63 7.12 1.82
N PRO A 148 -13.88 6.64 1.67
CA PRO A 148 -14.27 5.80 0.53
C PRO A 148 -14.02 6.45 -0.85
N SER A 149 -14.04 7.78 -0.95
CA SER A 149 -13.77 8.53 -2.18
C SER A 149 -12.27 8.80 -2.40
N GLY A 150 -11.44 8.59 -1.38
CA GLY A 150 -10.00 8.80 -1.44
C GLY A 150 -9.37 7.99 -2.57
N HIS A 151 -8.52 8.64 -3.38
CA HIS A 151 -7.86 8.09 -4.58
C HIS A 151 -8.77 7.75 -5.78
N VAL A 152 -10.11 7.93 -5.71
CA VAL A 152 -11.01 7.74 -6.87
C VAL A 152 -10.62 8.66 -8.01
N GLY A 153 -10.35 9.94 -7.72
CA GLY A 153 -9.86 10.89 -8.74
C GLY A 153 -8.53 10.48 -9.38
N LEU A 154 -7.63 9.87 -8.60
CA LEU A 154 -6.37 9.33 -9.12
C LEU A 154 -6.61 8.09 -10.02
N CYS A 155 -7.56 7.21 -9.66
CA CYS A 155 -7.95 6.08 -10.51
C CYS A 155 -8.52 6.55 -11.87
N HIS A 156 -9.33 7.60 -11.87
CA HIS A 156 -9.79 8.21 -13.11
C HIS A 156 -8.65 8.85 -13.92
N LEU A 157 -7.67 9.46 -13.24
CA LEU A 157 -6.48 9.98 -13.92
C LEU A 157 -5.67 8.84 -14.57
N LEU A 158 -5.44 7.74 -13.88
CA LEU A 158 -4.79 6.54 -14.42
C LEU A 158 -5.53 6.01 -15.66
N ASN A 159 -6.87 6.02 -15.65
CA ASN A 159 -7.65 5.63 -16.83
C ASN A 159 -7.40 6.52 -18.05
N ARG A 160 -7.19 7.84 -17.85
CA ARG A 160 -6.83 8.77 -18.95
C ARG A 160 -5.47 8.45 -19.57
N PHE A 161 -4.55 7.87 -18.79
CA PHE A 161 -3.27 7.32 -19.26
C PHE A 161 -3.39 5.89 -19.83
N GLY A 162 -4.60 5.35 -19.96
CA GLY A 162 -4.82 4.01 -20.48
C GLY A 162 -4.52 2.87 -19.52
N LEU A 163 -4.33 3.18 -18.25
CA LEU A 163 -4.11 2.22 -17.16
C LEU A 163 -5.45 1.92 -16.48
N SER A 164 -5.84 0.66 -16.38
CA SER A 164 -6.92 0.27 -15.46
C SER A 164 -6.43 0.40 -14.02
N ALA A 165 -7.33 0.67 -13.07
CA ALA A 165 -6.96 0.81 -11.67
C ALA A 165 -7.84 -0.08 -10.80
N LEU A 166 -7.25 -0.65 -9.75
CA LEU A 166 -7.93 -1.39 -8.70
C LEU A 166 -7.59 -0.76 -7.35
N ARG A 167 -8.51 0.07 -6.82
CA ARG A 167 -8.36 0.71 -5.51
C ARG A 167 -8.80 -0.26 -4.42
N LEU A 168 -7.86 -0.68 -3.59
CA LEU A 168 -8.11 -1.60 -2.50
C LEU A 168 -8.57 -0.85 -1.24
N THR A 169 -9.53 -1.40 -0.51
CA THR A 169 -9.85 -0.97 0.85
C THR A 169 -8.91 -1.70 1.82
N LEU A 170 -8.06 -0.94 2.50
CA LEU A 170 -7.12 -1.50 3.47
C LEU A 170 -7.86 -2.11 4.68
N PRO A 171 -7.23 -3.03 5.41
CA PRO A 171 -7.81 -3.57 6.65
C PRO A 171 -8.27 -2.47 7.60
N TYR A 172 -9.42 -2.67 8.23
CA TYR A 172 -10.06 -1.74 9.16
C TYR A 172 -10.51 -0.39 8.59
N HIS A 173 -10.49 -0.21 7.25
CA HIS A 173 -11.01 0.99 6.58
C HIS A 173 -12.42 0.74 6.02
N ASP A 174 -13.19 1.80 5.89
CA ASP A 174 -14.50 1.81 5.21
C ASP A 174 -15.41 0.65 5.69
N ALA A 175 -15.90 -0.18 4.78
CA ALA A 175 -16.74 -1.34 5.05
C ALA A 175 -16.05 -2.46 5.85
N ARG A 176 -14.73 -2.40 6.03
CA ARG A 176 -13.95 -3.35 6.85
C ARG A 176 -13.79 -2.91 8.30
N ARG A 177 -14.33 -1.78 8.66
CA ARG A 177 -14.21 -1.20 10.00
C ARG A 177 -15.32 -1.74 10.91
N PRO A 178 -14.98 -2.35 12.06
CA PRO A 178 -15.96 -2.81 13.02
C PRO A 178 -16.63 -1.62 13.73
N PRO A 179 -17.83 -1.82 14.29
CA PRO A 179 -18.66 -0.73 14.84
C PRO A 179 -18.01 0.08 15.97
N GLU A 180 -17.11 -0.53 16.75
CA GLU A 180 -16.40 0.13 17.86
C GLU A 180 -15.33 1.11 17.42
N LEU A 181 -14.99 1.15 16.11
CA LEU A 181 -13.97 2.04 15.57
C LEU A 181 -14.59 3.20 14.80
N ASN A 182 -14.20 4.43 15.13
CA ASN A 182 -14.45 5.61 14.29
C ASN A 182 -13.39 5.78 13.20
N ARG A 183 -12.19 5.22 13.40
CA ARG A 183 -11.01 5.32 12.54
C ARG A 183 -10.39 3.94 12.35
N ALA A 184 -9.55 3.80 11.35
CA ALA A 184 -8.79 2.57 11.09
C ALA A 184 -7.60 2.40 12.07
N ASP A 185 -7.85 2.54 13.37
CA ASP A 185 -6.79 2.57 14.39
C ASP A 185 -6.14 1.19 14.61
N TYR A 186 -6.76 0.09 14.15
CA TYR A 186 -6.21 -1.25 14.39
C TYR A 186 -5.08 -1.62 13.44
N ILE A 187 -4.92 -0.94 12.30
CA ILE A 187 -3.78 -1.17 11.39
C ILE A 187 -2.51 -0.44 11.84
N VAL A 188 -2.65 0.66 12.58
CA VAL A 188 -1.53 1.41 13.19
C VAL A 188 -1.93 1.77 14.61
N SER A 189 -1.38 1.07 15.59
CA SER A 189 -1.77 1.23 16.99
C SER A 189 -0.64 0.92 17.96
N SER A 190 -0.88 1.20 19.25
CA SER A 190 -0.02 0.81 20.37
C SER A 190 -0.14 -0.69 20.75
N ASN A 191 -0.93 -1.48 20.06
CA ASN A 191 -0.88 -2.94 20.12
C ASN A 191 0.14 -3.45 19.08
N VAL A 192 1.29 -3.94 19.56
CA VAL A 192 2.48 -4.25 18.74
C VAL A 192 2.21 -5.42 17.80
N GLY A 193 1.72 -6.55 18.31
CA GLY A 193 1.42 -7.75 17.52
C GLY A 193 0.31 -7.52 16.51
N ARG A 194 -0.78 -6.83 16.91
CA ARG A 194 -1.88 -6.50 16.00
C ARG A 194 -1.40 -5.67 14.83
N THR A 195 -0.61 -4.62 15.06
CA THR A 195 -0.10 -3.75 13.99
C THR A 195 0.68 -4.58 12.96
N MET A 196 1.55 -5.49 13.40
CA MET A 196 2.28 -6.39 12.49
C MET A 196 1.35 -7.28 11.66
N GLN A 197 0.40 -7.95 12.32
CA GLN A 197 -0.50 -8.90 11.64
C GLN A 197 -1.46 -8.20 10.69
N VAL A 198 -1.93 -7.00 11.02
CA VAL A 198 -2.83 -6.24 10.14
C VAL A 198 -2.08 -5.67 8.93
N CYS A 199 -0.83 -5.24 9.09
CA CYS A 199 0.03 -4.88 7.96
C CYS A 199 0.34 -6.10 7.08
N ARG A 200 0.62 -7.27 7.67
CA ARG A 200 0.75 -8.56 6.96
C ARG A 200 -0.52 -8.86 6.16
N GLN A 201 -1.69 -8.77 6.79
CA GLN A 201 -2.98 -8.95 6.13
C GLN A 201 -3.12 -8.05 4.90
N ALA A 202 -2.79 -6.76 5.01
CA ALA A 202 -2.87 -5.82 3.90
C ALA A 202 -1.98 -6.22 2.71
N VAL A 203 -0.78 -6.74 2.95
CA VAL A 203 0.12 -7.24 1.90
C VAL A 203 -0.48 -8.48 1.24
N MET A 204 -0.97 -9.45 2.01
CA MET A 204 -1.58 -10.68 1.50
C MET A 204 -2.84 -10.37 0.68
N ASP A 205 -3.72 -9.49 1.17
CA ASP A 205 -4.91 -9.01 0.45
C ASP A 205 -4.52 -8.36 -0.89
N THR A 206 -3.45 -7.56 -0.89
CA THR A 206 -2.96 -6.88 -2.09
C THR A 206 -2.40 -7.88 -3.11
N ARG A 207 -1.67 -8.90 -2.68
CA ARG A 207 -1.19 -9.98 -3.56
C ARG A 207 -2.36 -10.74 -4.20
N ARG A 208 -3.43 -11.04 -3.45
CA ARG A 208 -4.66 -11.62 -4.00
C ARG A 208 -5.33 -10.72 -5.04
N ALA A 209 -5.33 -9.41 -4.83
CA ALA A 209 -5.84 -8.45 -5.80
C ALA A 209 -5.00 -8.42 -7.09
N VAL A 210 -3.66 -8.53 -6.98
CA VAL A 210 -2.76 -8.67 -8.14
C VAL A 210 -3.04 -9.97 -8.90
N ALA A 211 -3.19 -11.09 -8.21
CA ALA A 211 -3.53 -12.37 -8.82
C ALA A 211 -4.87 -12.31 -9.57
N TRP A 212 -5.89 -11.64 -9.00
CA TRP A 212 -7.15 -11.40 -9.69
C TRP A 212 -6.97 -10.61 -10.99
N LEU A 213 -6.21 -9.50 -10.97
CA LEU A 213 -5.92 -8.72 -12.17
C LEU A 213 -5.22 -9.59 -13.24
N HIS A 214 -4.26 -10.41 -12.83
CA HIS A 214 -3.58 -11.32 -13.74
C HIS A 214 -4.56 -12.32 -14.38
N LYS A 215 -5.46 -12.91 -13.61
CA LYS A 215 -6.54 -13.78 -14.11
C LYS A 215 -7.51 -13.06 -15.06
N GLN A 216 -7.69 -11.72 -14.92
CA GLN A 216 -8.43 -10.90 -15.89
C GLN A 216 -7.64 -10.59 -17.18
N GLY A 217 -6.42 -11.14 -17.30
CA GLY A 217 -5.55 -11.02 -18.47
C GLY A 217 -4.75 -9.71 -18.51
N TYR A 218 -4.48 -9.10 -17.35
CA TYR A 218 -3.50 -8.02 -17.20
C TYR A 218 -2.11 -8.63 -17.09
N ASP A 219 -1.23 -8.29 -18.03
CA ASP A 219 0.14 -8.81 -18.13
C ASP A 219 1.20 -7.77 -17.73
N ARG A 220 0.78 -6.51 -17.56
CA ARG A 220 1.61 -5.42 -17.03
C ARG A 220 0.92 -4.79 -15.83
N ILE A 221 1.34 -5.20 -14.64
CA ILE A 221 0.74 -4.77 -13.38
C ILE A 221 1.73 -3.90 -12.62
N GLY A 222 1.27 -2.72 -12.20
CA GLY A 222 1.96 -1.83 -11.29
C GLY A 222 1.24 -1.71 -9.97
N ILE A 223 1.91 -1.09 -9.01
CA ILE A 223 1.35 -0.75 -7.71
C ILE A 223 1.66 0.72 -7.37
N LEU A 224 0.69 1.39 -6.76
CA LEU A 224 0.81 2.74 -6.28
C LEU A 224 0.33 2.80 -4.83
N GLY A 225 1.14 3.35 -3.96
CA GLY A 225 0.75 3.56 -2.57
C GLY A 225 1.06 4.96 -2.08
N THR A 226 0.20 5.48 -1.20
CA THR A 226 0.37 6.78 -0.55
C THR A 226 0.49 6.59 0.95
N SER A 227 1.53 7.17 1.58
CA SER A 227 1.73 7.15 3.02
C SER A 227 1.80 5.69 3.54
N LEU A 228 0.92 5.25 4.45
CA LEU A 228 0.82 3.84 4.85
C LEU A 228 0.78 2.91 3.63
N GLY A 229 -0.02 3.27 2.62
CA GLY A 229 -0.13 2.50 1.39
C GLY A 229 1.20 2.36 0.63
N SER A 230 2.13 3.32 0.74
CA SER A 230 3.45 3.22 0.10
C SER A 230 4.33 2.16 0.75
N CYS A 231 4.30 2.06 2.08
CA CYS A 231 4.98 1.01 2.82
C CYS A 231 4.44 -0.38 2.41
N LEU A 232 3.12 -0.56 2.46
CA LEU A 232 2.46 -1.80 2.06
C LEU A 232 2.70 -2.15 0.59
N SER A 233 2.81 -1.13 -0.29
CA SER A 233 3.11 -1.31 -1.72
C SER A 233 4.51 -1.87 -1.94
N LEU A 234 5.53 -1.36 -1.24
CA LEU A 234 6.88 -1.88 -1.35
C LEU A 234 6.97 -3.32 -0.82
N LEU A 235 6.36 -3.59 0.35
CA LEU A 235 6.30 -4.94 0.90
C LEU A 235 5.62 -5.91 -0.08
N THR A 236 4.53 -5.48 -0.71
CA THR A 236 3.84 -6.29 -1.72
C THR A 236 4.72 -6.51 -2.94
N ALA A 237 5.33 -5.45 -3.51
CA ALA A 237 6.18 -5.55 -4.70
C ALA A 237 7.40 -6.45 -4.46
N ALA A 238 7.94 -6.47 -3.25
CA ALA A 238 9.06 -7.33 -2.85
C ALA A 238 8.71 -8.83 -2.80
N HIS A 239 7.43 -9.18 -2.66
CA HIS A 239 6.95 -10.56 -2.53
C HIS A 239 6.04 -10.99 -3.69
N GLU A 240 5.76 -10.09 -4.65
CA GLU A 240 4.87 -10.36 -5.78
C GLU A 240 5.59 -10.14 -7.13
N PRO A 241 5.98 -11.22 -7.80
CA PRO A 241 6.75 -11.13 -9.05
C PRO A 241 5.97 -10.52 -10.22
N LEU A 242 4.64 -10.54 -10.18
CA LEU A 242 3.78 -9.98 -11.24
C LEU A 242 3.83 -8.45 -11.28
N ILE A 243 4.24 -7.80 -10.20
CA ILE A 243 4.40 -6.33 -10.17
C ILE A 243 5.69 -5.94 -10.90
N ARG A 244 5.58 -5.06 -11.90
CA ARG A 244 6.69 -4.56 -12.72
C ARG A 244 7.15 -3.17 -12.36
N ALA A 245 6.22 -2.33 -11.88
CA ALA A 245 6.49 -0.95 -11.51
C ALA A 245 5.79 -0.58 -10.20
N GLN A 246 6.44 0.24 -9.38
CA GLN A 246 5.90 0.75 -8.13
C GLN A 246 6.11 2.26 -8.02
N ALA A 247 5.05 2.99 -7.64
CA ALA A 247 5.09 4.40 -7.32
C ALA A 247 4.79 4.57 -5.82
N LEU A 248 5.79 5.03 -5.06
CA LEU A 248 5.79 5.06 -3.61
C LEU A 248 5.76 6.52 -3.14
N ASN A 249 4.56 6.97 -2.78
CA ASN A 249 4.30 8.35 -2.40
C ASN A 249 4.35 8.51 -0.88
N HIS A 250 5.34 9.26 -0.37
CA HIS A 250 5.70 9.41 1.05
C HIS A 250 6.09 8.06 1.68
N ILE A 251 7.34 7.67 1.55
CA ILE A 251 7.85 6.39 2.08
C ILE A 251 9.07 6.58 2.99
N SER A 252 9.24 5.65 3.92
CA SER A 252 10.33 5.57 4.89
C SER A 252 10.91 4.15 4.92
N PRO A 253 12.19 3.96 5.30
CA PRO A 253 12.77 2.63 5.44
C PRO A 253 12.18 1.81 6.59
N TYR A 254 11.85 2.47 7.72
CA TYR A 254 11.36 1.80 8.92
C TYR A 254 9.96 2.28 9.29
N PHE A 255 9.06 1.33 9.52
CA PHE A 255 7.67 1.60 9.91
C PHE A 255 7.62 2.25 11.30
N ALA A 256 8.40 1.75 12.25
CA ALA A 256 8.47 2.25 13.62
C ALA A 256 8.86 3.73 13.70
N ASP A 257 9.84 4.16 12.87
CA ASP A 257 10.31 5.55 12.87
C ASP A 257 9.21 6.54 12.47
N VAL A 258 8.36 6.18 11.50
CA VAL A 258 7.24 7.01 11.11
C VAL A 258 6.20 7.10 12.23
N VAL A 259 5.88 5.97 12.86
CA VAL A 259 4.93 5.93 13.98
C VAL A 259 5.46 6.73 15.17
N TRP A 260 6.74 6.63 15.46
CA TRP A 260 7.37 7.32 16.60
C TRP A 260 7.53 8.82 16.40
N ARG A 261 7.83 9.28 15.19
CA ARG A 261 8.25 10.65 14.90
C ARG A 261 7.21 11.46 14.15
N GLY A 262 6.25 10.79 13.50
CA GLY A 262 5.30 11.41 12.59
C GLY A 262 4.24 12.26 13.28
N LEU A 263 3.88 13.39 12.65
CA LEU A 263 2.83 14.28 13.14
C LEU A 263 1.46 13.59 13.22
N SER A 264 1.13 12.72 12.29
CA SER A 264 -0.17 12.02 12.23
C SER A 264 -0.29 10.88 13.24
N THR A 265 0.82 10.39 13.79
CA THR A 265 0.90 9.20 14.66
C THR A 265 1.23 9.53 16.13
N GLN A 266 1.26 10.80 16.51
CA GLN A 266 1.61 11.22 17.87
C GLN A 266 0.76 10.56 18.97
N HIS A 267 -0.54 10.37 18.74
CA HIS A 267 -1.44 9.67 19.66
C HIS A 267 -1.11 8.17 19.80
N VAL A 268 -0.61 7.54 18.75
CA VAL A 268 -0.12 6.14 18.81
C VAL A 268 1.17 6.09 19.63
N ARG A 269 2.11 7.01 19.37
CA ARG A 269 3.32 7.13 20.18
C ARG A 269 3.01 7.32 21.65
N THR A 270 2.05 8.19 21.99
CA THR A 270 1.65 8.38 23.40
C THR A 270 1.23 7.08 24.07
N GLY A 271 0.58 6.16 23.34
CA GLY A 271 0.24 4.84 23.87
C GLY A 271 1.43 3.87 23.98
N LEU A 272 2.53 4.14 23.30
CA LEU A 272 3.77 3.34 23.34
C LEU A 272 4.76 3.86 24.40
N ASP A 273 4.76 5.18 24.64
CA ASP A 273 5.70 5.85 25.53
C ASP A 273 5.67 5.23 26.95
N GLY A 274 6.85 4.96 27.52
CA GLY A 274 7.01 4.36 28.85
C GLY A 274 6.82 2.84 28.90
N HIS A 275 6.41 2.20 27.80
CA HIS A 275 6.22 0.75 27.72
C HIS A 275 7.27 0.06 26.82
N ILE A 276 7.71 0.73 25.77
CA ILE A 276 8.70 0.23 24.80
C ILE A 276 9.50 1.41 24.25
N ASP A 277 10.76 1.21 23.94
CA ASP A 277 11.58 2.20 23.24
C ASP A 277 11.54 2.02 21.71
N LEU A 278 12.05 3.04 20.98
CA LEU A 278 12.05 3.02 19.52
C LEU A 278 12.88 1.89 18.93
N ASP A 279 14.02 1.54 19.52
CA ASP A 279 14.94 0.55 18.95
C ASP A 279 14.37 -0.86 19.10
N THR A 280 13.75 -1.16 20.24
CA THR A 280 13.00 -2.40 20.49
C THR A 280 11.80 -2.48 19.54
N LEU A 281 11.00 -1.43 19.42
CA LEU A 281 9.85 -1.38 18.51
C LEU A 281 10.28 -1.53 17.05
N ARG A 282 11.39 -0.90 16.65
CA ARG A 282 11.96 -1.03 15.31
C ARG A 282 12.34 -2.48 15.00
N THR A 283 12.97 -3.15 15.97
CA THR A 283 13.36 -4.56 15.82
C THR A 283 12.14 -5.46 15.67
N MET A 284 11.12 -5.30 16.49
CA MET A 284 9.87 -6.07 16.40
C MET A 284 9.13 -5.83 15.07
N TRP A 285 9.13 -4.58 14.57
CA TRP A 285 8.42 -4.22 13.33
C TRP A 285 9.28 -4.32 12.06
N LEU A 286 10.48 -4.94 12.13
CA LEU A 286 11.27 -5.23 10.91
C LEU A 286 10.49 -6.04 9.86
N PRO A 287 9.66 -7.05 10.20
CA PRO A 287 8.90 -7.80 9.19
C PRO A 287 7.96 -6.94 8.34
N ILE A 288 7.52 -5.79 8.86
CA ILE A 288 6.66 -4.84 8.15
C ILE A 288 7.40 -3.57 7.72
N SER A 289 8.73 -3.57 7.77
CA SER A 289 9.57 -2.41 7.41
C SER A 289 10.18 -2.57 6.02
N PRO A 290 10.03 -1.58 5.12
CA PRO A 290 10.60 -1.60 3.77
C PRO A 290 12.08 -1.95 3.68
N GLN A 291 12.88 -1.49 4.65
CA GLN A 291 14.33 -1.68 4.70
C GLN A 291 14.79 -3.12 4.49
N MET A 292 14.01 -4.08 4.99
CA MET A 292 14.37 -5.50 4.97
C MET A 292 14.25 -6.11 3.56
N TYR A 293 13.54 -5.46 2.66
CA TYR A 293 13.16 -6.05 1.37
C TYR A 293 13.64 -5.26 0.16
N LEU A 294 14.49 -4.26 0.33
CA LEU A 294 14.96 -3.39 -0.75
C LEU A 294 15.65 -4.18 -1.87
N ASP A 295 16.42 -5.21 -1.53
CA ASP A 295 17.11 -6.04 -2.51
C ASP A 295 16.17 -6.84 -3.41
N ARG A 296 14.93 -7.09 -2.95
CA ARG A 296 13.91 -7.82 -3.72
C ARG A 296 13.18 -6.97 -4.76
N VAL A 297 13.39 -5.65 -4.74
CA VAL A 297 12.76 -4.74 -5.72
C VAL A 297 13.76 -4.20 -6.77
N LYS A 298 14.95 -4.79 -6.89
CA LYS A 298 15.98 -4.38 -7.85
C LYS A 298 15.54 -4.47 -9.32
N ASP A 299 14.66 -5.41 -9.61
CA ASP A 299 14.09 -5.64 -10.95
C ASP A 299 12.86 -4.78 -11.24
N LYS A 300 12.33 -4.07 -10.25
CA LYS A 300 11.13 -3.22 -10.36
C LYS A 300 11.49 -1.82 -10.81
N LYS A 301 10.67 -1.23 -11.69
CA LYS A 301 10.74 0.21 -11.96
C LYS A 301 10.17 0.94 -10.75
N THR A 302 10.96 1.78 -10.09
CA THR A 302 10.60 2.40 -8.83
C THR A 302 10.62 3.92 -8.91
N LEU A 303 9.53 4.55 -8.49
CA LEU A 303 9.44 5.99 -8.22
C LEU A 303 9.32 6.21 -6.71
N LEU A 304 10.20 7.02 -6.16
CA LEU A 304 10.16 7.51 -4.78
C LEU A 304 9.72 8.98 -4.79
N VAL A 305 8.59 9.27 -4.16
CA VAL A 305 8.10 10.65 -4.00
C VAL A 305 8.09 11.01 -2.53
N TYR A 306 8.59 12.20 -2.19
CA TYR A 306 8.47 12.75 -0.86
C TYR A 306 8.22 14.26 -0.90
N ALA A 307 7.67 14.80 0.18
CA ALA A 307 7.40 16.24 0.31
C ALA A 307 8.48 16.93 1.13
N MET A 308 8.93 18.09 0.64
CA MET A 308 10.05 18.85 1.20
C MET A 308 9.81 19.33 2.65
N TYR A 309 8.54 19.45 3.06
CA TYR A 309 8.15 19.97 4.38
C TYR A 309 7.28 18.95 5.14
N ASP A 310 7.49 17.65 4.88
CA ASP A 310 6.72 16.58 5.51
C ASP A 310 7.05 16.47 7.01
N LEU A 311 6.01 16.53 7.85
CA LEU A 311 6.10 16.32 9.29
C LEU A 311 5.53 14.95 9.71
N THR A 312 4.84 14.26 8.83
CA THR A 312 4.31 12.91 9.07
C THR A 312 5.33 11.84 8.70
N PHE A 313 5.98 12.01 7.54
CA PHE A 313 7.18 11.28 7.16
C PHE A 313 8.37 12.24 7.23
N PRO A 314 9.01 12.40 8.39
CA PRO A 314 10.16 13.30 8.52
C PRO A 314 11.13 13.14 7.36
N VAL A 315 11.52 14.27 6.76
CA VAL A 315 12.25 14.31 5.47
C VAL A 315 13.53 13.49 5.50
N ASP A 316 14.24 13.46 6.64
CA ASP A 316 15.44 12.65 6.82
C ASP A 316 15.17 11.14 6.66
N LEU A 317 13.98 10.65 7.02
CA LEU A 317 13.61 9.24 6.81
C LEU A 317 13.45 8.92 5.32
N SER A 318 12.77 9.78 4.56
CA SER A 318 12.65 9.61 3.10
C SER A 318 14.02 9.70 2.42
N GLN A 319 14.87 10.65 2.85
CA GLN A 319 16.25 10.76 2.35
C GLN A 319 17.11 9.56 2.73
N ASN A 320 16.89 8.95 3.91
CA ASN A 320 17.56 7.71 4.30
C ASN A 320 17.21 6.58 3.34
N LEU A 321 15.94 6.42 2.99
CA LEU A 321 15.52 5.40 2.03
C LEU A 321 16.18 5.62 0.66
N ILE A 322 16.23 6.87 0.17
CA ILE A 322 16.89 7.18 -1.11
C ILE A 322 18.37 6.78 -1.05
N ARG A 323 19.07 7.10 0.05
CA ARG A 323 20.48 6.69 0.23
C ARG A 323 20.63 5.16 0.20
N GLU A 324 19.73 4.42 0.84
CA GLU A 324 19.73 2.95 0.78
C GLU A 324 19.55 2.43 -0.64
N PHE A 325 18.64 3.00 -1.43
CA PHE A 325 18.48 2.65 -2.85
C PHE A 325 19.76 2.93 -3.65
N GLN A 326 20.41 4.08 -3.41
CA GLN A 326 21.67 4.45 -4.07
C GLN A 326 22.82 3.51 -3.69
N GLN A 327 23.03 3.24 -2.39
CA GLN A 327 24.09 2.36 -1.88
C GLN A 327 23.95 0.93 -2.41
N ARG A 328 22.73 0.42 -2.49
CA ARG A 328 22.41 -0.91 -3.03
C ARG A 328 22.33 -0.93 -4.56
N ARG A 329 22.52 0.21 -5.22
CA ARG A 329 22.41 0.37 -6.68
C ARG A 329 21.08 -0.11 -7.24
N ILE A 330 19.99 0.17 -6.53
CA ILE A 330 18.62 -0.16 -6.96
C ILE A 330 18.16 0.93 -7.92
N PRO A 331 17.75 0.62 -9.16
CA PRO A 331 17.26 1.61 -10.11
C PRO A 331 15.99 2.31 -9.60
N HIS A 332 16.01 3.64 -9.54
CA HIS A 332 14.87 4.42 -9.06
C HIS A 332 14.87 5.83 -9.65
N GLU A 333 13.67 6.44 -9.68
CA GLU A 333 13.47 7.88 -9.92
C GLU A 333 13.04 8.52 -8.59
N VAL A 334 13.43 9.79 -8.40
CA VAL A 334 13.04 10.57 -7.21
C VAL A 334 12.33 11.84 -7.64
N VAL A 335 11.20 12.14 -7.01
CA VAL A 335 10.50 13.42 -7.14
C VAL A 335 10.30 14.03 -5.77
N ILE A 336 10.63 15.31 -5.64
CA ILE A 336 10.47 16.10 -4.41
C ILE A 336 9.32 17.09 -4.63
N LEU A 337 8.25 16.97 -3.84
CA LEU A 337 7.13 17.88 -3.91
C LEU A 337 7.39 19.11 -3.02
N PRO A 338 7.13 20.34 -3.50
CA PRO A 338 7.37 21.56 -2.72
C PRO A 338 6.23 21.86 -1.73
N CYS A 339 5.83 20.88 -0.96
CA CYS A 339 4.72 20.92 0.03
C CYS A 339 5.05 20.03 1.22
N GLY A 340 4.08 19.79 2.10
CA GLY A 340 4.16 18.80 3.19
C GLY A 340 3.21 17.63 2.94
N HIS A 341 3.05 16.75 3.94
CA HIS A 341 2.27 15.53 3.82
C HIS A 341 0.79 15.79 3.55
N TYR A 342 0.16 16.62 4.40
CA TYR A 342 -1.26 16.96 4.27
C TYR A 342 -1.52 17.88 3.10
N SER A 343 -0.62 18.85 2.87
CA SER A 343 -0.77 19.81 1.76
C SER A 343 -0.56 19.16 0.39
N THR A 344 0.04 17.98 0.28
CA THR A 344 0.03 17.18 -0.97
C THR A 344 -1.39 16.92 -1.45
N GLY A 345 -2.36 16.72 -0.55
CA GLY A 345 -3.78 16.55 -0.89
C GLY A 345 -4.51 17.83 -1.31
N VAL A 346 -3.87 19.00 -1.27
CA VAL A 346 -4.46 20.30 -1.57
C VAL A 346 -4.00 20.81 -2.95
N ALA A 347 -4.90 21.51 -3.67
CA ALA A 347 -4.50 22.17 -4.93
C ALA A 347 -3.45 23.28 -4.66
N PRO A 348 -2.43 23.46 -5.51
CA PRO A 348 -2.21 22.75 -6.78
C PRO A 348 -1.46 21.41 -6.63
N PHE A 349 -0.91 21.11 -5.46
CA PHE A 349 0.02 19.99 -5.23
C PHE A 349 -0.60 18.63 -5.54
N LYS A 350 -1.88 18.40 -5.21
CA LYS A 350 -2.58 17.16 -5.54
C LYS A 350 -2.62 16.84 -7.04
N TYR A 351 -2.64 17.88 -7.89
CA TYR A 351 -2.62 17.68 -9.35
C TYR A 351 -1.22 17.38 -9.85
N LEU A 352 -0.20 18.06 -9.29
CA LEU A 352 1.19 17.79 -9.58
C LEU A 352 1.56 16.36 -9.18
N ASP A 353 1.24 15.98 -7.95
CA ASP A 353 1.47 14.64 -7.40
C ASP A 353 0.80 13.56 -8.26
N GLY A 354 -0.50 13.67 -8.49
CA GLY A 354 -1.25 12.72 -9.31
C GLY A 354 -0.69 12.59 -10.73
N PHE A 355 -0.28 13.70 -11.37
CA PHE A 355 0.32 13.68 -12.70
C PHE A 355 1.67 12.96 -12.71
N VAL A 356 2.54 13.23 -11.74
CA VAL A 356 3.86 12.59 -11.61
C VAL A 356 3.70 11.07 -11.46
N LEU A 357 2.82 10.64 -10.55
CA LEU A 357 2.54 9.22 -10.29
C LEU A 357 1.98 8.51 -11.54
N ALA A 358 0.96 9.10 -12.18
CA ALA A 358 0.32 8.50 -13.36
C ALA A 358 1.28 8.44 -14.56
N ARG A 359 2.05 9.51 -14.81
CA ARG A 359 3.02 9.55 -15.91
C ARG A 359 4.15 8.53 -15.74
N PHE A 360 4.66 8.36 -14.50
CA PHE A 360 5.67 7.36 -14.23
C PHE A 360 5.15 5.94 -14.55
N LEU A 361 3.97 5.60 -14.05
CA LEU A 361 3.38 4.28 -14.28
C LEU A 361 3.04 4.04 -15.76
N ASP A 362 2.58 5.05 -16.48
CA ASP A 362 2.31 4.96 -17.92
C ASP A 362 3.58 4.65 -18.73
N ARG A 363 4.72 5.25 -18.38
CA ARG A 363 6.00 4.99 -19.07
C ARG A 363 6.60 3.62 -18.78
N ASN A 364 6.28 3.04 -17.61
CA ASN A 364 6.95 1.85 -17.10
C ASN A 364 6.08 0.58 -17.14
N LEU A 365 4.82 0.69 -17.52
CA LEU A 365 3.88 -0.39 -17.76
C LEU A 365 3.48 -0.46 -19.25
#